data_a8f1d227bdd94c219e0b9450f5794a79
#
_entry.id   a8f1d227bdd94c219e0b9450f5794a79
#
_cell.length_a   1.000
_cell.length_b   1.000
_cell.length_c   1.000
_cell.angle_alpha   90.00
_cell.angle_beta   90.00
_cell.angle_gamma   90.00
#
_symmetry.space_group_name_H-M   'P 1'
#
loop_
_entity.id
_entity.type
_entity.pdbx_description
1 polymer ?
#
loop_
_entity_poly.entity_id
_entity_poly.type
_entity_poly.pdbx_seq_one_letter_code
_entity_poly.pdbx_strand_id
1 'polypeptide(L)'
;LTAGPLLYLGTDRTELRLSSTDGAHFALVGGEPFAEELVMWWNFVGRSHDEIVAARQAWEARDTSRFPLVVGHGPDERIPAPPLPPLRLKPRKRATGCTHL
;
A
#
# COMPACT_ATOMS: atom_id res chain seq x y z
N LEU A 1 -4.61 23.72 -5.65
CA LEU A 1 -4.94 22.51 -4.89
C LEU A 1 -5.15 22.86 -3.42
N THR A 2 -6.27 22.48 -2.86
CA THR A 2 -6.57 22.66 -1.43
C THR A 2 -6.22 21.40 -0.65
N ALA A 3 -6.16 21.51 0.69
CA ALA A 3 -5.91 20.36 1.56
C ALA A 3 -7.00 19.29 1.37
N GLY A 4 -6.61 18.03 1.41
CA GLY A 4 -7.49 16.86 1.36
C GLY A 4 -7.58 16.16 -0.01
N PRO A 5 -7.71 16.85 -1.15
CA PRO A 5 -7.81 16.17 -2.43
C PRO A 5 -6.50 15.51 -2.88
N LEU A 6 -6.65 14.45 -3.67
CA LEU A 6 -5.57 13.80 -4.38
C LEU A 6 -5.55 14.29 -5.82
N LEU A 7 -4.40 14.79 -6.28
CA LEU A 7 -4.22 15.18 -7.67
C LEU A 7 -3.42 14.11 -8.41
N TYR A 8 -4.01 13.55 -9.45
CA TYR A 8 -3.31 12.63 -10.34
C TYR A 8 -2.54 13.41 -11.41
N LEU A 9 -1.22 13.20 -11.45
CA LEU A 9 -0.33 13.98 -12.33
C LEU A 9 -0.12 13.33 -13.71
N GLY A 10 -0.56 12.09 -13.89
CA GLY A 10 -0.31 11.34 -15.12
C GLY A 10 1.05 10.64 -15.12
N THR A 11 1.38 10.09 -16.28
CA THR A 11 2.63 9.36 -16.53
C THR A 11 3.60 10.18 -17.37
N ASP A 12 4.85 9.73 -17.44
CA ASP A 12 5.90 10.30 -18.29
C ASP A 12 6.24 11.77 -18.03
N ARG A 13 6.00 12.22 -16.81
CA ARG A 13 6.43 13.55 -16.39
C ARG A 13 7.84 13.51 -15.83
N THR A 14 8.67 14.37 -16.35
CA THR A 14 10.05 14.53 -15.88
C THR A 14 10.22 15.78 -15.02
N GLU A 15 9.26 16.67 -15.01
CA GLU A 15 9.30 17.92 -14.27
C GLU A 15 7.94 18.20 -13.64
N LEU A 16 7.97 18.70 -12.42
CA LEU A 16 6.80 19.18 -11.70
C LEU A 16 7.14 20.53 -11.08
N ARG A 17 6.31 21.55 -11.36
CA ARG A 17 6.43 22.88 -10.76
C ARG A 17 5.40 23.04 -9.67
N LEU A 18 5.86 23.39 -8.49
CA LEU A 18 5.03 23.63 -7.32
C LEU A 18 5.24 25.07 -6.85
N SER A 19 4.17 25.72 -6.46
CA SER A 19 4.22 27.04 -5.87
C SER A 19 3.19 27.17 -4.76
N SER A 20 3.50 28.01 -3.77
CA SER A 20 2.60 28.31 -2.67
C SER A 20 2.83 29.75 -2.23
N THR A 21 1.78 30.44 -1.83
CA THR A 21 1.87 31.80 -1.30
C THR A 21 2.33 31.84 0.16
N ASP A 22 1.88 30.86 0.96
CA ASP A 22 2.11 30.86 2.42
C ASP A 22 2.80 29.58 2.92
N GLY A 23 3.39 28.81 2.02
CA GLY A 23 3.93 27.49 2.33
C GLY A 23 2.87 26.40 2.25
N ALA A 24 3.33 25.14 2.18
CA ALA A 24 2.43 23.98 2.12
C ALA A 24 3.14 22.72 2.60
N HIS A 25 2.36 21.81 3.15
CA HIS A 25 2.77 20.43 3.38
C HIS A 25 1.97 19.52 2.46
N PHE A 26 2.65 18.66 1.73
CA PHE A 26 2.00 17.70 0.85
C PHE A 26 2.83 16.42 0.75
N ALA A 27 2.22 15.36 0.29
CA ALA A 27 2.90 14.13 -0.06
C ALA A 27 2.94 13.98 -1.59
N LEU A 28 4.12 13.65 -2.12
CA LEU A 28 4.29 13.25 -3.52
C LEU A 28 4.57 11.76 -3.54
N VAL A 29 3.68 11.01 -4.18
CA VAL A 29 3.74 9.54 -4.21
C VAL A 29 3.75 9.09 -5.65
N GLY A 30 4.64 8.18 -5.97
CA GLY A 30 4.73 7.63 -7.32
C GLY A 30 5.93 6.73 -7.48
N GLY A 31 6.11 6.27 -8.69
CA GLY A 31 7.24 5.44 -9.07
C GLY A 31 6.91 4.53 -10.24
N GLU A 32 7.89 3.77 -10.67
CA GLU A 32 7.71 2.76 -11.69
C GLU A 32 6.81 1.64 -11.17
N PRO A 33 5.78 1.21 -11.93
CA PRO A 33 4.93 0.11 -11.51
C PRO A 33 5.71 -1.19 -11.43
N PHE A 34 5.34 -2.04 -10.48
CA PHE A 34 5.88 -3.39 -10.42
C PHE A 34 5.51 -4.19 -11.67
N ALA A 35 6.45 -4.96 -12.20
CA ALA A 35 6.19 -5.87 -13.30
C ALA A 35 5.30 -7.04 -12.87
N GLU A 36 5.36 -7.41 -11.62
CA GLU A 36 4.63 -8.53 -11.04
C GLU A 36 3.19 -8.15 -10.73
N GLU A 37 2.30 -9.12 -10.78
CA GLU A 37 0.95 -8.97 -10.25
C GLU A 37 0.99 -8.98 -8.72
N LEU A 38 0.24 -8.08 -8.11
CA LEU A 38 0.19 -7.93 -6.67
C LEU A 38 -1.19 -8.26 -6.13
N VAL A 39 -1.21 -9.04 -5.06
CA VAL A 39 -2.39 -9.31 -4.26
C VAL A 39 -2.33 -8.42 -3.03
N MET A 40 -3.37 -7.68 -2.77
CA MET A 40 -3.50 -6.83 -1.59
C MET A 40 -4.73 -7.26 -0.80
N TRP A 41 -4.52 -7.50 0.46
CA TRP A 41 -5.63 -7.79 1.37
C TRP A 41 -5.31 -7.26 2.76
N TRP A 42 -6.24 -6.52 3.34
CA TRP A 42 -6.04 -5.79 4.59
C TRP A 42 -4.76 -4.95 4.51
N ASN A 43 -3.77 -5.18 5.37
CA ASN A 43 -2.50 -4.46 5.36
C ASN A 43 -1.35 -5.26 4.75
N PHE A 44 -1.65 -6.37 4.09
CA PHE A 44 -0.65 -7.22 3.48
C PHE A 44 -0.61 -7.05 1.97
N VAL A 45 0.59 -7.08 1.44
CA VAL A 45 0.86 -7.08 0.00
C VAL A 45 1.72 -8.30 -0.30
N GLY A 46 1.32 -9.07 -1.28
CA GLY A 46 2.02 -10.26 -1.72
C GLY A 46 1.86 -10.51 -3.20
N ARG A 47 2.47 -11.55 -3.70
CA ARG A 47 2.39 -11.97 -5.11
C ARG A 47 1.31 -13.01 -5.33
N SER A 48 0.87 -13.66 -4.28
CA SER A 48 -0.12 -14.73 -4.34
C SER A 48 -1.00 -14.75 -3.10
N HIS A 49 -2.13 -15.44 -3.21
CA HIS A 49 -2.99 -15.72 -2.07
C HIS A 49 -2.21 -16.41 -0.93
N ASP A 50 -1.36 -17.37 -1.27
CA ASP A 50 -0.63 -18.16 -0.27
C ASP A 50 0.38 -17.29 0.51
N GLU A 51 0.99 -16.31 -0.13
CA GLU A 51 1.83 -15.32 0.54
C GLU A 51 1.03 -14.48 1.55
N ILE A 52 -0.20 -14.11 1.20
CA ILE A 52 -1.09 -13.37 2.11
C ILE A 52 -1.49 -14.24 3.31
N VAL A 53 -1.81 -15.51 3.08
CA VAL A 53 -2.11 -16.47 4.15
C VAL A 53 -0.93 -16.59 5.12
N ALA A 54 0.29 -16.76 4.58
CA ALA A 54 1.49 -16.88 5.38
C ALA A 54 1.78 -15.58 6.17
N ALA A 55 1.58 -14.43 5.55
CA ALA A 55 1.75 -13.14 6.23
C ALA A 55 0.76 -12.98 7.38
N ARG A 56 -0.51 -13.33 7.16
CA ARG A 56 -1.53 -13.29 8.21
C ARG A 56 -1.20 -14.22 9.37
N GLN A 57 -0.76 -15.43 9.07
CA GLN A 57 -0.36 -16.40 10.10
C GLN A 57 0.81 -15.89 10.93
N ALA A 58 1.83 -15.34 10.28
CA ALA A 58 3.00 -14.77 10.97
C ALA A 58 2.61 -13.56 11.84
N TRP A 59 1.71 -12.71 11.37
CA TRP A 59 1.20 -11.57 12.12
C TRP A 59 0.43 -12.02 13.36
N GLU A 60 -0.50 -12.95 13.21
CA GLU A 60 -1.29 -13.48 14.34
C GLU A 60 -0.45 -14.28 15.34
N ALA A 61 0.58 -14.99 14.88
CA ALA A 61 1.53 -15.70 15.71
C ALA A 61 2.56 -14.78 16.40
N ARG A 62 2.54 -13.48 16.12
CA ARG A 62 3.50 -12.49 16.63
C ARG A 62 4.95 -12.85 16.29
N ASP A 63 5.17 -13.27 15.05
CA ASP A 63 6.49 -13.57 14.53
C ASP A 63 7.30 -12.28 14.35
N THR A 64 8.13 -11.97 15.35
CA THR A 64 8.94 -10.75 15.38
C THR A 64 10.11 -10.77 14.40
N SER A 65 10.46 -11.94 13.87
CA SER A 65 11.48 -12.02 12.81
C SER A 65 10.95 -11.49 11.49
N ARG A 66 9.67 -11.64 11.24
CA ARG A 66 9.01 -11.14 10.03
C ARG A 66 8.41 -9.75 10.24
N PHE A 67 7.78 -9.53 11.39
CA PHE A 67 7.17 -8.26 11.78
C PHE A 67 7.78 -7.77 13.08
N PRO A 68 8.93 -7.10 13.04
CA PRO A 68 9.59 -6.60 14.23
C PRO A 68 8.68 -5.69 15.07
N LEU A 69 8.92 -5.65 16.34
CA LEU A 69 8.22 -4.73 17.24
C LEU A 69 8.54 -3.29 16.87
N VAL A 70 7.53 -2.44 16.91
CA VAL A 70 7.69 -1.01 16.69
C VAL A 70 8.13 -0.35 17.99
N VAL A 71 9.21 0.41 17.94
CA VAL A 71 9.72 1.15 19.10
C VAL A 71 8.69 2.19 19.53
N GLY A 72 8.40 2.24 20.83
CA GLY A 72 7.43 3.17 21.39
C GLY A 72 6.00 2.66 21.44
N HIS A 73 5.73 1.49 20.88
CA HIS A 73 4.44 0.81 20.97
C HIS A 73 4.50 -0.32 21.99
N GLY A 74 3.46 -0.46 22.79
CA GLY A 74 3.32 -1.59 23.71
C GLY A 74 3.06 -2.90 22.94
N PRO A 75 3.36 -4.05 23.57
CA PRO A 75 3.16 -5.35 22.92
C PRO A 75 1.68 -5.65 22.59
N ASP A 76 0.76 -4.98 23.28
CA ASP A 76 -0.68 -5.18 23.12
C ASP A 76 -1.34 -4.17 22.18
N GLU A 77 -0.57 -3.27 21.57
CA GLU A 77 -1.08 -2.26 20.64
C GLU A 77 -1.19 -2.76 19.20
N ARG A 78 -0.96 -4.02 18.98
CA ARG A 78 -1.09 -4.64 17.68
C ARG A 78 -2.55 -4.82 17.28
N ILE A 79 -2.91 -4.36 16.09
CA ILE A 79 -4.24 -4.58 15.56
C ILE A 79 -4.33 -6.02 15.04
N PRO A 80 -5.27 -6.83 15.51
CA PRO A 80 -5.43 -8.18 14.98
C PRO A 80 -5.94 -8.16 13.55
N ALA A 81 -5.46 -9.10 12.74
CA ALA A 81 -5.94 -9.26 11.37
C ALA A 81 -7.34 -9.89 11.37
N PRO A 82 -8.24 -9.45 10.48
CA PRO A 82 -9.53 -10.10 10.33
C PRO A 82 -9.38 -11.53 9.80
N PRO A 83 -10.44 -12.35 9.88
CA PRO A 83 -10.42 -13.65 9.22
C PRO A 83 -10.28 -13.49 7.71
N LEU A 84 -9.57 -14.41 7.07
CA LEU A 84 -9.52 -14.45 5.62
C LEU A 84 -10.91 -14.76 5.05
N PRO A 85 -11.31 -14.13 3.93
CA PRO A 85 -12.56 -14.47 3.28
C PRO A 85 -12.52 -15.92 2.75
N PRO A 86 -13.68 -16.59 2.64
CA PRO A 86 -13.75 -17.97 2.17
C PRO A 86 -13.62 -18.08 0.64
N LEU A 87 -12.66 -17.39 0.08
CA LEU A 87 -12.37 -17.38 -1.35
C LEU A 87 -10.88 -17.16 -1.59
N ARG A 88 -10.41 -17.53 -2.77
CA ARG A 88 -9.03 -17.27 -3.14
C ARG A 88 -8.87 -15.82 -3.59
N LEU A 89 -7.94 -15.12 -2.97
CA LEU A 89 -7.61 -13.75 -3.35
C LEU A 89 -6.92 -13.73 -4.72
N LYS A 90 -7.24 -12.74 -5.51
CA LYS A 90 -6.70 -12.55 -6.85
C LYS A 90 -6.03 -11.19 -6.99
N PRO A 91 -5.00 -11.07 -7.84
CA PRO A 91 -4.42 -9.78 -8.15
C PRO A 91 -5.47 -8.84 -8.76
N ARG A 92 -5.31 -7.55 -8.49
CA ARG A 92 -6.04 -6.54 -9.25
C ARG A 92 -5.50 -6.53 -10.67
N LYS A 93 -6.39 -6.55 -11.63
CA LYS A 93 -6.00 -6.27 -13.01
C LYS A 93 -5.48 -4.83 -13.09
N ARG A 94 -4.31 -4.66 -13.70
CA ARG A 94 -3.88 -3.33 -14.12
C ARG A 94 -4.98 -2.74 -14.99
N ALA A 95 -5.33 -1.50 -14.73
CA ALA A 95 -6.14 -0.75 -15.65
C ALA A 95 -5.32 -0.54 -16.92
N THR A 96 -5.57 -1.37 -17.93
CA THR A 96 -5.02 -1.17 -19.27
C THR A 96 -5.72 0.02 -19.89
N GLY A 97 -4.96 1.01 -20.34
CA GLY A 97 -5.52 2.20 -20.99
C GLY A 97 -5.69 3.40 -20.09
N CYS A 98 -5.23 3.38 -18.84
CA CYS A 98 -5.20 4.55 -17.95
C CYS A 98 -4.17 5.61 -18.34
N THR A 99 -3.63 5.55 -19.54
CA THR A 99 -2.69 6.54 -20.07
C THR A 99 -3.36 7.84 -20.53
N HIS A 100 -4.67 7.95 -20.44
CA HIS A 100 -5.44 9.02 -21.05
C HIS A 100 -6.28 9.82 -20.07
N LEU A 101 -5.92 9.79 -18.82
CA LEU A 101 -6.56 10.68 -17.86
C LEU A 101 -5.97 12.07 -17.92
#